data_9d8eafff8b04e42c7c3cef9980039513
#
_entry.id   9d8eafff8b04e42c7c3cef9980039513
#
_cell.length_a   1.000
_cell.length_b   1.000
_cell.length_c   1.000
_cell.angle_alpha   90.00
_cell.angle_beta   90.00
_cell.angle_gamma   90.00
#
_symmetry.space_group_name_H-M   'P 1'
#
loop_
_entity.id
_entity.type
_entity.pdbx_description
1 polymer ?
#
loop_
_entity_poly.entity_id
_entity_poly.type
_entity_poly.pdbx_seq_one_letter_code
_entity_poly.pdbx_strand_id
1 'polypeptide(L)'
;MATGLRRALIITLLALSVPVWAAKKVDLDYQVRLLPQSDQAEVRLTLAKGEAVRSLDFDLGDSSHYSDFKADGQWQLTPGKPARGVWRPTADKASLTYRVRISHGRKNGSFDTRMTPTWALMRGDELVPPARLDQQDGIELVARLHFELPDGWKSVETAWPRIGKNKFRIDNPSRLFDRPTGWMLAGHLGSRRTRLGETEVTVASPQGQGMRRMDVLTLLTFVWPQVQAVFPRHPSKLLIVGANDLMWRGSLAARESIYLNTRLPLVSESGSSALVRELAQVFGRINDEQRSDWISEGFAEYYAIELVRRAGGMSDERYQALQAKLAKDSQKVTTLRGEQISPAQLSKAVLLLQELDGEIRLKTRNKRSLDDVLRGAMHLGTVDTKEFVQLAESILGESSKVLDTGLLR
;
A
#
# COMPACT_ATOMS: atom_id res chain seq x y z
N MET A 1 17.77 76.52 16.75
CA MET A 1 18.66 76.24 15.56
C MET A 1 19.41 74.96 15.91
N ALA A 2 19.07 73.87 15.29
CA ALA A 2 19.93 72.68 15.09
C ALA A 2 19.11 71.64 14.30
N THR A 3 19.37 71.55 13.03
CA THR A 3 18.78 70.63 12.07
C THR A 3 19.46 69.27 12.19
N GLY A 4 18.70 68.22 12.58
CA GLY A 4 19.16 66.84 12.64
C GLY A 4 18.81 66.08 11.38
N LEU A 5 19.80 65.75 10.61
CA LEU A 5 19.73 64.97 9.35
C LEU A 5 19.49 63.48 9.68
N ARG A 6 18.31 62.93 9.38
CA ARG A 6 18.03 61.50 9.43
C ARG A 6 18.50 60.85 8.11
N ARG A 7 19.57 60.09 8.20
CA ARG A 7 20.02 59.21 7.09
C ARG A 7 19.14 57.94 7.11
N ALA A 8 18.30 57.80 6.08
CA ALA A 8 17.58 56.54 5.78
C ALA A 8 18.53 55.57 5.12
N LEU A 9 18.76 54.44 5.77
CA LEU A 9 19.54 53.30 5.24
C LEU A 9 18.59 52.45 4.39
N ILE A 10 18.67 52.53 3.07
CA ILE A 10 17.94 51.66 2.15
C ILE A 10 18.74 50.38 2.03
N ILE A 11 18.28 49.30 2.66
CA ILE A 11 18.80 47.94 2.48
C ILE A 11 18.14 47.37 1.22
N THR A 12 18.86 47.34 0.13
CA THR A 12 18.45 46.68 -1.11
C THR A 12 18.64 45.16 -0.93
N LEU A 13 17.55 44.43 -0.65
CA LEU A 13 17.55 42.97 -0.70
C LEU A 13 17.70 42.52 -2.16
N LEU A 14 18.89 42.13 -2.57
CA LEU A 14 19.10 41.37 -3.79
C LEU A 14 18.48 39.97 -3.58
N ALA A 15 17.27 39.77 -4.10
CA ALA A 15 16.70 38.46 -4.24
C ALA A 15 17.52 37.67 -5.28
N LEU A 16 18.40 36.81 -4.82
CA LEU A 16 19.04 35.78 -5.65
C LEU A 16 17.97 34.82 -6.12
N SER A 17 17.37 35.08 -7.27
CA SER A 17 16.53 34.13 -7.99
C SER A 17 17.43 33.01 -8.51
N VAL A 18 17.52 31.92 -7.74
CA VAL A 18 18.09 30.67 -8.22
C VAL A 18 17.16 30.19 -9.35
N PRO A 19 17.66 30.02 -10.59
CA PRO A 19 16.81 29.48 -11.65
C PRO A 19 16.41 28.06 -11.25
N VAL A 20 15.14 27.84 -10.93
CA VAL A 20 14.57 26.50 -10.81
C VAL A 20 14.52 25.94 -12.23
N TRP A 21 15.52 25.19 -12.59
CA TRP A 21 15.50 24.45 -13.86
C TRP A 21 14.39 23.43 -13.78
N ALA A 22 13.34 23.62 -14.59
CA ALA A 22 12.29 22.65 -14.71
C ALA A 22 12.89 21.30 -15.17
N ALA A 23 12.64 20.23 -14.43
CA ALA A 23 13.13 18.91 -14.77
C ALA A 23 12.69 18.53 -16.19
N LYS A 24 13.62 18.01 -16.97
CA LYS A 24 13.34 17.53 -18.34
C LYS A 24 12.59 16.22 -18.24
N LYS A 25 11.35 16.19 -18.73
CA LYS A 25 10.51 15.00 -18.70
C LYS A 25 10.93 13.99 -19.77
N VAL A 26 11.04 12.74 -19.38
CA VAL A 26 11.33 11.60 -20.26
C VAL A 26 10.28 10.52 -20.03
N ASP A 27 9.62 10.11 -21.11
CA ASP A 27 8.58 9.08 -21.04
C ASP A 27 9.19 7.71 -20.79
N LEU A 28 8.58 6.98 -19.83
CA LEU A 28 8.82 5.58 -19.51
C LEU A 28 7.51 4.82 -19.71
N ASP A 29 7.40 4.04 -20.76
CA ASP A 29 6.20 3.28 -21.07
C ASP A 29 6.38 1.80 -20.70
N TYR A 30 5.44 1.29 -19.90
CA TYR A 30 5.27 -0.15 -19.60
C TYR A 30 4.15 -0.69 -20.47
N GLN A 31 4.45 -1.63 -21.34
CA GLN A 31 3.50 -2.39 -22.12
C GLN A 31 3.42 -3.82 -21.58
N VAL A 32 2.23 -4.25 -21.17
CA VAL A 32 1.99 -5.56 -20.57
C VAL A 32 1.03 -6.34 -21.46
N ARG A 33 1.50 -7.40 -22.07
CA ARG A 33 0.70 -8.33 -22.87
C ARG A 33 0.46 -9.60 -22.07
N LEU A 34 -0.81 -9.89 -21.79
CA LEU A 34 -1.21 -11.06 -21.01
C LEU A 34 -1.30 -12.30 -21.92
N LEU A 35 -0.71 -13.42 -21.49
CA LEU A 35 -0.58 -14.67 -22.24
C LEU A 35 -1.20 -15.84 -21.43
N PRO A 36 -2.54 -15.98 -21.40
CA PRO A 36 -3.22 -16.98 -20.55
C PRO A 36 -2.79 -18.43 -20.81
N GLN A 37 -2.42 -18.77 -22.05
CA GLN A 37 -2.02 -20.14 -22.41
C GLN A 37 -0.72 -20.59 -21.76
N SER A 38 0.17 -19.65 -21.44
CA SER A 38 1.47 -19.93 -20.80
C SER A 38 1.54 -19.47 -19.35
N ASP A 39 0.44 -18.90 -18.80
CA ASP A 39 0.41 -18.31 -17.47
C ASP A 39 1.50 -17.23 -17.25
N GLN A 40 1.72 -16.41 -18.29
CA GLN A 40 2.77 -15.39 -18.30
C GLN A 40 2.23 -14.03 -18.78
N ALA A 41 2.92 -12.98 -18.41
CA ALA A 41 2.82 -11.70 -19.11
C ALA A 41 4.16 -11.39 -19.78
N GLU A 42 4.11 -10.84 -20.99
CA GLU A 42 5.25 -10.19 -21.63
C GLU A 42 5.23 -8.72 -21.25
N VAL A 43 6.30 -8.26 -20.61
CA VAL A 43 6.45 -6.88 -20.16
C VAL A 43 7.55 -6.22 -20.99
N ARG A 44 7.21 -5.08 -21.59
CA ARG A 44 8.17 -4.23 -22.31
C ARG A 44 8.24 -2.86 -21.65
N LEU A 45 9.43 -2.51 -21.18
CA LEU A 45 9.77 -1.16 -20.75
C LEU A 45 10.35 -0.42 -21.95
N THR A 46 9.90 0.81 -22.20
CA THR A 46 10.45 1.66 -23.28
C THR A 46 10.76 3.02 -22.72
N LEU A 47 12.01 3.46 -22.85
CA LEU A 47 12.47 4.81 -22.57
C LEU A 47 12.46 5.63 -23.86
N ALA A 48 11.78 6.77 -23.86
CA ALA A 48 11.75 7.68 -25.02
C ALA A 48 13.14 8.28 -25.31
N LYS A 49 14.00 8.35 -24.29
CA LYS A 49 15.40 8.76 -24.37
C LYS A 49 16.23 7.87 -23.46
N GLY A 50 16.82 6.82 -24.02
CA GLY A 50 17.60 5.86 -23.25
C GLY A 50 18.83 6.48 -22.59
N GLU A 51 19.49 7.44 -23.27
CA GLU A 51 20.64 8.18 -22.74
C GLU A 51 20.37 8.95 -21.44
N ALA A 52 19.09 9.25 -21.13
CA ALA A 52 18.69 9.91 -19.89
C ALA A 52 18.90 9.01 -18.66
N VAL A 53 18.95 7.69 -18.85
CA VAL A 53 19.12 6.67 -17.80
C VAL A 53 20.47 5.99 -18.00
N ARG A 54 21.35 6.08 -17.01
CA ARG A 54 22.66 5.39 -17.05
C ARG A 54 22.49 3.91 -16.76
N SER A 55 21.66 3.55 -15.78
CA SER A 55 21.33 2.16 -15.49
C SER A 55 20.06 2.00 -14.69
N LEU A 56 19.42 0.82 -14.86
CA LEU A 56 18.42 0.25 -13.98
C LEU A 56 18.96 -1.07 -13.43
N ASP A 57 19.13 -1.14 -12.11
CA ASP A 57 19.61 -2.32 -11.40
C ASP A 57 18.44 -2.97 -10.67
N PHE A 58 17.85 -3.99 -11.29
CA PHE A 58 16.65 -4.68 -10.84
C PHE A 58 16.97 -5.70 -9.75
N ASP A 59 16.15 -5.71 -8.71
CA ASP A 59 16.06 -6.81 -7.77
C ASP A 59 15.02 -7.81 -8.29
N LEU A 60 15.51 -8.94 -8.79
CA LEU A 60 14.67 -9.98 -9.38
C LEU A 60 14.16 -11.01 -8.36
N GLY A 61 14.58 -10.88 -7.09
CA GLY A 61 14.19 -11.81 -6.03
C GLY A 61 14.53 -13.26 -6.40
N ASP A 62 13.49 -14.11 -6.52
CA ASP A 62 13.63 -15.43 -7.13
C ASP A 62 13.61 -15.29 -8.66
N SER A 63 14.75 -15.54 -9.29
CA SER A 63 14.93 -15.39 -10.73
C SER A 63 14.03 -16.30 -11.58
N SER A 64 13.43 -17.33 -10.98
CA SER A 64 12.51 -18.24 -11.69
C SER A 64 11.20 -17.58 -12.13
N HIS A 65 10.88 -16.40 -11.59
CA HIS A 65 9.69 -15.63 -11.97
C HIS A 65 9.85 -14.90 -13.30
N TYR A 66 11.08 -14.54 -13.67
CA TYR A 66 11.39 -13.72 -14.85
C TYR A 66 12.26 -14.48 -15.84
N SER A 67 11.93 -14.39 -17.13
CA SER A 67 12.64 -15.08 -18.21
C SER A 67 12.68 -14.27 -19.50
N ASP A 68 13.39 -14.78 -20.50
CA ASP A 68 13.38 -14.28 -21.89
C ASP A 68 13.76 -12.79 -22.01
N PHE A 69 14.75 -12.33 -21.26
CA PHE A 69 15.21 -10.95 -21.31
C PHE A 69 15.82 -10.61 -22.66
N LYS A 70 15.33 -9.50 -23.27
CA LYS A 70 15.83 -8.89 -24.49
C LYS A 70 15.94 -7.39 -24.26
N ALA A 71 17.10 -6.82 -24.48
CA ALA A 71 17.38 -5.42 -24.19
C ALA A 71 18.07 -4.71 -25.36
N ASP A 72 17.66 -3.47 -25.62
CA ASP A 72 18.47 -2.53 -26.39
C ASP A 72 19.53 -1.96 -25.45
N GLY A 73 20.80 -2.13 -25.78
CA GLY A 73 21.93 -1.83 -24.93
C GLY A 73 22.47 -3.05 -24.19
N GLN A 74 23.08 -2.82 -23.02
CA GLN A 74 23.70 -3.89 -22.24
C GLN A 74 22.73 -4.43 -21.19
N TRP A 75 22.61 -5.75 -21.15
CA TRP A 75 21.93 -6.48 -20.08
C TRP A 75 22.87 -7.46 -19.40
N GLN A 76 22.95 -7.39 -18.09
CA GLN A 76 23.77 -8.29 -17.29
C GLN A 76 22.93 -8.91 -16.18
N LEU A 77 22.77 -10.23 -16.20
CA LEU A 77 22.10 -11.00 -15.16
C LEU A 77 23.16 -11.58 -14.20
N THR A 78 23.01 -11.33 -12.91
CA THR A 78 23.84 -11.91 -11.85
C THR A 78 22.96 -12.85 -11.01
N PRO A 79 23.21 -14.17 -11.08
CA PRO A 79 22.52 -15.13 -10.23
C PRO A 79 22.81 -14.87 -8.75
N GLY A 80 21.81 -15.13 -7.90
CA GLY A 80 21.96 -14.96 -6.45
C GLY A 80 20.61 -15.07 -5.72
N LYS A 81 20.62 -14.77 -4.42
CA LYS A 81 19.42 -14.62 -3.59
C LYS A 81 19.53 -13.33 -2.80
N PRO A 82 18.96 -12.22 -3.31
CA PRO A 82 18.20 -12.11 -4.56
C PRO A 82 19.08 -12.12 -5.83
N ALA A 83 18.51 -12.56 -6.95
CA ALA A 83 19.12 -12.37 -8.26
C ALA A 83 19.02 -10.91 -8.68
N ARG A 84 20.00 -10.42 -9.46
CA ARG A 84 20.03 -9.04 -9.93
C ARG A 84 20.18 -8.98 -11.44
N GLY A 85 19.48 -7.99 -12.05
CA GLY A 85 19.59 -7.71 -13.46
C GLY A 85 19.90 -6.23 -13.71
N VAL A 86 21.01 -5.94 -14.40
CA VAL A 86 21.41 -4.56 -14.69
C VAL A 86 21.19 -4.26 -16.16
N TRP A 87 20.36 -3.27 -16.46
CA TRP A 87 20.16 -2.76 -17.81
C TRP A 87 20.82 -1.39 -17.97
N ARG A 88 21.64 -1.25 -19.03
CA ARG A 88 22.25 0.02 -19.45
C ARG A 88 21.78 0.33 -20.87
N PRO A 89 20.78 1.18 -21.03
CA PRO A 89 20.29 1.57 -22.35
C PRO A 89 21.34 2.40 -23.08
N THR A 90 21.50 2.19 -24.41
CA THR A 90 22.51 2.87 -25.22
C THR A 90 21.93 3.60 -26.43
N ALA A 91 20.65 3.41 -26.74
CA ALA A 91 19.98 4.04 -27.87
C ALA A 91 19.06 5.17 -27.42
N ASP A 92 18.77 6.12 -28.31
CA ASP A 92 17.78 7.18 -28.08
C ASP A 92 16.47 6.62 -27.58
N LYS A 93 15.89 5.66 -28.31
CA LYS A 93 14.74 4.88 -27.88
C LYS A 93 15.18 3.48 -27.50
N ALA A 94 15.20 3.20 -26.21
CA ALA A 94 15.67 1.92 -25.71
C ALA A 94 14.54 1.12 -25.05
N SER A 95 14.56 -0.19 -25.23
CA SER A 95 13.60 -1.10 -24.63
C SER A 95 14.25 -2.28 -23.90
N LEU A 96 13.57 -2.73 -22.83
CA LEU A 96 13.84 -3.99 -22.15
C LEU A 96 12.55 -4.81 -22.18
N THR A 97 12.60 -6.02 -22.71
CA THR A 97 11.46 -6.94 -22.75
C THR A 97 11.81 -8.20 -21.98
N TYR A 98 10.86 -8.73 -21.22
CA TYR A 98 10.98 -10.01 -20.51
C TYR A 98 9.61 -10.65 -20.31
N ARG A 99 9.60 -11.89 -19.85
CA ARG A 99 8.39 -12.60 -19.44
C ARG A 99 8.38 -12.79 -17.93
N VAL A 100 7.18 -12.69 -17.35
CA VAL A 100 6.95 -12.90 -15.93
C VAL A 100 5.79 -13.88 -15.74
N ARG A 101 5.95 -14.85 -14.83
CA ARG A 101 4.89 -15.75 -14.42
C ARG A 101 3.87 -15.00 -13.59
N ILE A 102 2.57 -15.24 -13.83
CA ILE A 102 1.49 -14.55 -13.11
C ILE A 102 0.99 -15.34 -11.90
N SER A 103 0.72 -16.65 -12.06
CA SER A 103 0.13 -17.44 -10.98
C SER A 103 1.18 -17.84 -9.96
N HIS A 104 0.95 -17.46 -8.69
CA HIS A 104 1.76 -17.86 -7.55
C HIS A 104 0.96 -18.78 -6.64
N GLY A 105 1.26 -20.09 -6.70
CA GLY A 105 0.60 -21.12 -5.92
C GLY A 105 1.18 -21.25 -4.52
N ARG A 106 0.32 -21.47 -3.54
CA ARG A 106 0.66 -21.84 -2.16
C ARG A 106 0.73 -23.36 -1.99
N LYS A 107 1.41 -23.82 -0.95
CA LYS A 107 1.54 -25.26 -0.62
C LYS A 107 0.21 -25.98 -0.42
N ASN A 108 -0.85 -25.26 -0.03
CA ASN A 108 -2.18 -25.81 0.18
C ASN A 108 -3.05 -25.84 -1.10
N GLY A 109 -2.48 -25.55 -2.28
CA GLY A 109 -3.17 -25.55 -3.57
C GLY A 109 -3.97 -24.27 -3.88
N SER A 110 -3.99 -23.29 -2.98
CA SER A 110 -4.56 -21.98 -3.29
C SER A 110 -3.53 -21.07 -3.97
N PHE A 111 -3.98 -19.91 -4.47
CA PHE A 111 -3.14 -18.96 -5.18
C PHE A 111 -3.16 -17.59 -4.51
N ASP A 112 -2.01 -16.93 -4.48
CA ASP A 112 -1.88 -15.50 -4.11
C ASP A 112 -2.23 -14.60 -5.27
N THR A 113 -1.73 -14.92 -6.46
CA THR A 113 -2.05 -14.30 -7.75
C THR A 113 -2.35 -15.41 -8.73
N ARG A 114 -3.22 -15.15 -9.71
CA ARG A 114 -3.67 -16.20 -10.64
C ARG A 114 -4.06 -15.65 -12.00
N MET A 115 -3.69 -16.36 -13.04
CA MET A 115 -4.21 -16.21 -14.39
C MET A 115 -5.03 -17.43 -14.79
N THR A 116 -6.15 -17.19 -15.44
CA THR A 116 -7.04 -18.19 -16.02
C THR A 116 -7.29 -17.85 -17.49
N PRO A 117 -7.97 -18.68 -18.28
CA PRO A 117 -8.33 -18.32 -19.63
C PRO A 117 -9.22 -17.06 -19.77
N THR A 118 -9.91 -16.64 -18.71
CA THR A 118 -10.91 -15.56 -18.76
C THR A 118 -10.59 -14.35 -17.91
N TRP A 119 -9.63 -14.45 -16.97
CA TRP A 119 -9.22 -13.36 -16.09
C TRP A 119 -7.83 -13.58 -15.49
N ALA A 120 -7.21 -12.50 -15.04
CA ALA A 120 -5.99 -12.51 -14.23
C ALA A 120 -6.11 -11.55 -13.05
N LEU A 121 -5.77 -12.03 -11.85
CA LEU A 121 -5.56 -11.24 -10.66
C LEU A 121 -4.06 -11.26 -10.34
N MET A 122 -3.43 -10.10 -10.35
CA MET A 122 -1.97 -9.95 -10.32
C MET A 122 -1.57 -8.72 -9.50
N ARG A 123 -0.29 -8.64 -9.19
CA ARG A 123 0.32 -7.48 -8.52
C ARG A 123 1.26 -6.75 -9.47
N GLY A 124 1.14 -5.42 -9.51
CA GLY A 124 2.06 -4.58 -10.28
C GLY A 124 3.51 -4.72 -9.80
N ASP A 125 3.68 -4.92 -8.49
CA ASP A 125 4.98 -5.17 -7.85
C ASP A 125 5.71 -6.39 -8.43
N GLU A 126 4.96 -7.39 -8.90
CA GLU A 126 5.47 -8.63 -9.49
C GLU A 126 5.65 -8.51 -11.00
N LEU A 127 4.81 -7.69 -11.68
CA LEU A 127 4.97 -7.42 -13.11
C LEU A 127 6.27 -6.69 -13.42
N VAL A 128 6.63 -5.71 -12.59
CA VAL A 128 7.84 -4.94 -12.73
C VAL A 128 8.61 -4.95 -11.40
N PRO A 129 9.75 -5.64 -11.34
CA PRO A 129 10.54 -5.73 -10.12
C PRO A 129 11.08 -4.36 -9.70
N PRO A 130 11.38 -4.15 -8.41
CA PRO A 130 12.01 -2.93 -7.95
C PRO A 130 13.39 -2.77 -8.58
N ALA A 131 13.77 -1.52 -8.87
CA ALA A 131 15.09 -1.22 -9.42
C ALA A 131 15.69 0.01 -8.76
N ARG A 132 17.02 0.01 -8.65
CA ARG A 132 17.77 1.21 -8.38
C ARG A 132 17.98 1.95 -9.70
N LEU A 133 17.50 3.18 -9.76
CA LEU A 133 17.63 4.06 -10.91
C LEU A 133 18.89 4.92 -10.76
N ASP A 134 19.77 4.88 -11.77
CA ASP A 134 20.83 5.85 -12.01
C ASP A 134 20.49 6.62 -13.28
N GLN A 135 20.24 7.92 -13.18
CA GLN A 135 19.84 8.80 -14.28
C GLN A 135 20.66 10.08 -14.32
N GLN A 136 20.57 10.81 -15.41
CA GLN A 136 21.16 12.14 -15.53
C GLN A 136 20.44 13.13 -14.59
N ASP A 137 21.18 14.12 -14.09
CA ASP A 137 20.62 15.18 -13.25
C ASP A 137 19.57 16.01 -14.01
N GLY A 138 18.55 16.45 -13.30
CA GLY A 138 17.47 17.25 -13.87
C GLY A 138 16.51 16.47 -14.79
N ILE A 139 16.54 15.14 -14.80
CA ILE A 139 15.58 14.29 -15.49
C ILE A 139 14.44 13.91 -14.53
N GLU A 140 13.21 13.89 -15.05
CA GLU A 140 12.02 13.34 -14.42
C GLU A 140 11.40 12.28 -15.34
N LEU A 141 11.35 11.03 -14.90
CA LEU A 141 10.65 9.98 -15.65
C LEU A 141 9.13 10.14 -15.47
N VAL A 142 8.41 10.09 -16.59
CA VAL A 142 6.93 10.11 -16.61
C VAL A 142 6.45 8.74 -17.04
N ALA A 143 6.04 7.93 -16.07
CA ALA A 143 5.71 6.53 -16.30
C ALA A 143 4.24 6.33 -16.69
N ARG A 144 4.00 5.48 -17.68
CA ARG A 144 2.67 5.05 -18.13
C ARG A 144 2.62 3.53 -18.24
N LEU A 145 1.45 2.97 -17.97
CA LEU A 145 1.18 1.54 -18.07
C LEU A 145 0.09 1.31 -19.12
N HIS A 146 0.32 0.39 -20.02
CA HIS A 146 -0.64 -0.02 -21.04
C HIS A 146 -0.78 -1.53 -21.07
N PHE A 147 -2.03 -2.03 -21.01
CA PHE A 147 -2.33 -3.45 -21.15
C PHE A 147 -2.82 -3.80 -22.56
N GLU A 148 -2.21 -4.82 -23.15
CA GLU A 148 -2.73 -5.55 -24.30
C GLU A 148 -3.49 -6.77 -23.77
N LEU A 149 -4.81 -6.75 -23.96
CA LEU A 149 -5.68 -7.80 -23.44
C LEU A 149 -5.83 -8.92 -24.49
N PRO A 150 -5.88 -10.19 -24.06
CA PRO A 150 -6.23 -11.32 -24.93
C PRO A 150 -7.64 -11.16 -25.52
N ASP A 151 -7.89 -11.89 -26.60
CA ASP A 151 -9.21 -11.94 -27.22
C ASP A 151 -10.27 -12.37 -26.20
N GLY A 152 -11.42 -11.70 -26.24
CA GLY A 152 -12.52 -11.93 -25.30
C GLY A 152 -12.39 -11.23 -23.94
N TRP A 153 -11.21 -10.74 -23.56
CA TRP A 153 -11.06 -9.93 -22.35
C TRP A 153 -11.48 -8.49 -22.63
N LYS A 154 -12.23 -7.90 -21.68
CA LYS A 154 -12.90 -6.61 -21.94
C LYS A 154 -12.28 -5.42 -21.21
N SER A 155 -11.72 -5.64 -20.04
CA SER A 155 -11.25 -4.55 -19.19
C SER A 155 -10.11 -4.95 -18.26
N VAL A 156 -9.42 -3.91 -17.78
CA VAL A 156 -8.44 -4.00 -16.69
C VAL A 156 -8.74 -2.90 -15.68
N GLU A 157 -8.66 -3.24 -14.40
CA GLU A 157 -8.80 -2.32 -13.27
C GLU A 157 -7.50 -2.26 -12.48
N THR A 158 -7.08 -1.05 -12.16
CA THR A 158 -5.90 -0.74 -11.33
C THR A 158 -6.24 0.41 -10.40
N ALA A 159 -5.44 0.61 -9.35
CA ALA A 159 -5.52 1.80 -8.52
C ALA A 159 -4.92 3.05 -9.19
N TRP A 160 -4.27 2.91 -10.33
CA TRP A 160 -3.67 4.02 -11.06
C TRP A 160 -4.70 4.83 -11.85
N PRO A 161 -4.52 6.15 -11.99
CA PRO A 161 -5.39 7.00 -12.80
C PRO A 161 -5.44 6.53 -14.25
N ARG A 162 -6.64 6.34 -14.78
CA ARG A 162 -6.87 5.96 -16.15
C ARG A 162 -6.73 7.17 -17.08
N ILE A 163 -5.90 7.06 -18.12
CA ILE A 163 -5.66 8.10 -19.14
C ILE A 163 -6.10 7.70 -20.55
N GLY A 164 -6.65 6.48 -20.69
CA GLY A 164 -7.15 5.96 -21.97
C GLY A 164 -7.65 4.52 -21.82
N LYS A 165 -8.07 3.92 -22.94
CA LYS A 165 -8.47 2.49 -22.96
C LYS A 165 -7.27 1.64 -22.54
N ASN A 166 -7.39 0.94 -21.39
CA ASN A 166 -6.33 0.11 -20.80
C ASN A 166 -4.98 0.84 -20.58
N LYS A 167 -5.02 2.18 -20.48
CA LYS A 167 -3.84 3.03 -20.22
C LYS A 167 -3.98 3.77 -18.91
N PHE A 168 -2.89 3.79 -18.15
CA PHE A 168 -2.83 4.37 -16.81
C PHE A 168 -1.57 5.21 -16.65
N ARG A 169 -1.67 6.28 -15.86
CA ARG A 169 -0.51 7.05 -15.42
C ARG A 169 0.01 6.49 -14.13
N ILE A 170 1.30 6.14 -14.10
CA ILE A 170 1.98 5.77 -12.86
C ILE A 170 2.39 7.06 -12.13
N ASP A 171 2.04 7.14 -10.86
CA ASP A 171 2.28 8.32 -10.03
C ASP A 171 2.81 7.85 -8.67
N ASN A 172 4.13 7.72 -8.57
CA ASN A 172 4.82 7.31 -7.35
C ASN A 172 5.37 8.55 -6.62
N PRO A 173 4.88 8.87 -5.41
CA PRO A 173 5.38 10.00 -4.65
C PRO A 173 6.86 9.92 -4.29
N SER A 174 7.41 8.71 -4.15
CA SER A 174 8.83 8.51 -3.81
C SER A 174 9.78 8.84 -4.96
N ARG A 175 9.33 8.75 -6.20
CA ARG A 175 10.12 9.06 -7.41
C ARG A 175 11.47 8.32 -7.53
N LEU A 176 11.68 7.25 -6.81
CA LEU A 176 12.93 6.48 -6.89
C LEU A 176 13.01 5.70 -8.20
N PHE A 177 11.95 4.99 -8.53
CA PHE A 177 11.74 4.34 -9.82
C PHE A 177 10.24 4.17 -10.00
N ASP A 178 9.66 4.93 -10.94
CA ASP A 178 8.22 4.91 -11.20
C ASP A 178 7.83 3.61 -11.87
N ARG A 179 7.26 2.68 -11.11
CA ARG A 179 6.80 1.37 -11.58
C ARG A 179 5.37 1.08 -11.13
N PRO A 180 4.63 0.23 -11.85
CA PRO A 180 3.33 -0.22 -11.37
C PRO A 180 3.46 -0.99 -10.07
N THR A 181 2.52 -0.76 -9.15
CA THR A 181 2.42 -1.43 -7.85
C THR A 181 0.96 -1.69 -7.51
N GLY A 182 0.72 -2.51 -6.49
CA GLY A 182 -0.62 -2.81 -6.00
C GLY A 182 -1.36 -3.86 -6.83
N TRP A 183 -2.58 -4.15 -6.40
CA TRP A 183 -3.44 -5.13 -7.04
C TRP A 183 -3.97 -4.65 -8.38
N MET A 184 -4.04 -5.56 -9.33
CA MET A 184 -4.59 -5.34 -10.67
C MET A 184 -5.44 -6.53 -11.07
N LEU A 185 -6.54 -6.26 -11.76
CA LEU A 185 -7.47 -7.27 -12.24
C LEU A 185 -7.78 -7.03 -13.71
N ALA A 186 -7.58 -8.06 -14.54
CA ALA A 186 -7.89 -8.00 -15.98
C ALA A 186 -8.79 -9.17 -16.41
N GLY A 187 -9.63 -8.97 -17.43
CA GLY A 187 -10.46 -10.03 -17.97
C GLY A 187 -11.91 -9.62 -18.24
N HIS A 188 -12.82 -10.60 -18.12
CA HIS A 188 -14.26 -10.38 -18.18
C HIS A 188 -14.78 -10.03 -16.78
N LEU A 189 -14.84 -8.73 -16.49
CA LEU A 189 -15.03 -8.21 -15.14
C LEU A 189 -16.43 -7.64 -14.92
N GLY A 190 -16.89 -7.70 -13.65
CA GLY A 190 -17.91 -6.81 -13.14
C GLY A 190 -17.26 -5.80 -12.20
N SER A 191 -17.60 -4.52 -12.38
CA SER A 191 -17.11 -3.45 -11.50
C SER A 191 -18.24 -2.52 -11.07
N ARG A 192 -18.06 -1.89 -9.89
CA ARG A 192 -18.87 -0.79 -9.37
C ARG A 192 -17.94 0.30 -8.90
N ARG A 193 -18.33 1.55 -9.13
CA ARG A 193 -17.57 2.73 -8.73
C ARG A 193 -18.44 3.68 -7.95
N THR A 194 -17.85 4.34 -6.98
CA THR A 194 -18.44 5.44 -6.24
C THR A 194 -17.37 6.43 -5.82
N ARG A 195 -17.75 7.61 -5.39
CA ARG A 195 -16.85 8.58 -4.78
C ARG A 195 -17.21 8.70 -3.30
N LEU A 196 -16.21 8.49 -2.45
CA LEU A 196 -16.31 8.66 -1.00
C LEU A 196 -15.34 9.76 -0.57
N GLY A 197 -15.87 10.92 -0.18
CA GLY A 197 -15.06 12.13 -0.06
C GLY A 197 -14.34 12.44 -1.37
N GLU A 198 -13.02 12.59 -1.33
CA GLU A 198 -12.20 12.86 -2.52
C GLU A 198 -11.69 11.58 -3.21
N THR A 199 -11.91 10.42 -2.61
CA THR A 199 -11.43 9.12 -3.12
C THR A 199 -12.43 8.50 -4.11
N GLU A 200 -11.97 8.19 -5.31
CA GLU A 200 -12.70 7.30 -6.23
C GLU A 200 -12.49 5.85 -5.80
N VAL A 201 -13.56 5.18 -5.39
CA VAL A 201 -13.51 3.77 -4.99
C VAL A 201 -14.06 2.90 -6.11
N THR A 202 -13.27 1.92 -6.53
CA THR A 202 -13.66 0.89 -7.50
C THR A 202 -13.65 -0.48 -6.82
N VAL A 203 -14.76 -1.21 -6.92
CA VAL A 203 -14.86 -2.61 -6.48
C VAL A 203 -15.05 -3.49 -7.71
N ALA A 204 -14.13 -4.42 -7.96
CA ALA A 204 -14.11 -5.24 -9.16
C ALA A 204 -13.86 -6.73 -8.85
N SER A 205 -14.45 -7.59 -9.64
CA SER A 205 -14.21 -9.04 -9.60
C SER A 205 -14.44 -9.65 -10.98
N PRO A 206 -13.84 -10.81 -11.31
CA PRO A 206 -14.22 -11.55 -12.48
C PRO A 206 -15.70 -11.94 -12.39
N GLN A 207 -16.38 -12.02 -13.54
CA GLN A 207 -17.76 -12.50 -13.56
C GLN A 207 -17.83 -13.95 -13.05
N GLY A 208 -18.89 -14.27 -12.30
CA GLY A 208 -19.07 -15.60 -11.71
C GLY A 208 -18.29 -15.87 -10.43
N GLN A 209 -17.44 -14.95 -9.96
CA GLN A 209 -16.62 -15.14 -8.74
C GLN A 209 -17.34 -14.72 -7.42
N GLY A 210 -18.62 -14.42 -7.46
CA GLY A 210 -19.48 -14.28 -6.29
C GLY A 210 -19.27 -13.02 -5.44
N MET A 211 -18.53 -12.02 -5.90
CA MET A 211 -18.30 -10.79 -5.14
C MET A 211 -19.56 -9.91 -5.10
N ARG A 212 -20.08 -9.65 -3.91
CA ARG A 212 -21.20 -8.75 -3.65
C ARG A 212 -20.73 -7.29 -3.60
N ARG A 213 -20.43 -6.72 -4.76
CA ARG A 213 -19.79 -5.40 -4.92
C ARG A 213 -20.57 -4.27 -4.27
N MET A 214 -21.89 -4.32 -4.27
CA MET A 214 -22.72 -3.29 -3.61
C MET A 214 -22.63 -3.37 -2.10
N ASP A 215 -22.58 -4.58 -1.53
CA ASP A 215 -22.44 -4.76 -0.07
C ASP A 215 -21.10 -4.21 0.41
N VAL A 216 -20.04 -4.45 -0.37
CA VAL A 216 -18.71 -3.86 -0.11
C VAL A 216 -18.77 -2.34 -0.12
N LEU A 217 -19.40 -1.72 -1.14
CA LEU A 217 -19.56 -0.27 -1.20
C LEU A 217 -20.42 0.28 -0.08
N THR A 218 -21.46 -0.45 0.32
CA THR A 218 -22.35 -0.07 1.44
C THR A 218 -21.56 -0.04 2.75
N LEU A 219 -20.77 -1.09 3.05
CA LEU A 219 -19.93 -1.09 4.25
C LEU A 219 -18.91 0.06 4.23
N LEU A 220 -18.27 0.28 3.09
CA LEU A 220 -17.33 1.39 2.94
C LEU A 220 -18.01 2.75 3.19
N THR A 221 -19.16 2.99 2.59
CA THR A 221 -19.93 4.23 2.79
C THR A 221 -20.29 4.42 4.25
N PHE A 222 -20.64 3.34 4.94
CA PHE A 222 -21.01 3.36 6.35
C PHE A 222 -19.85 3.72 7.27
N VAL A 223 -18.64 3.14 7.04
CA VAL A 223 -17.48 3.40 7.89
C VAL A 223 -16.67 4.64 7.45
N TRP A 224 -16.90 5.17 6.25
CA TRP A 224 -16.07 6.20 5.62
C TRP A 224 -15.93 7.49 6.44
N PRO A 225 -16.97 8.04 7.08
CA PRO A 225 -16.81 9.21 7.94
C PRO A 225 -15.79 8.99 9.06
N GLN A 226 -15.73 7.78 9.62
CA GLN A 226 -14.78 7.42 10.68
C GLN A 226 -13.36 7.25 10.12
N VAL A 227 -13.23 6.68 8.91
CA VAL A 227 -11.94 6.60 8.20
C VAL A 227 -11.38 8.01 7.98
N GLN A 228 -12.20 8.94 7.51
CA GLN A 228 -11.77 10.34 7.28
C GLN A 228 -11.39 11.06 8.57
N ALA A 229 -12.07 10.79 9.67
CA ALA A 229 -11.76 11.39 10.97
C ALA A 229 -10.42 10.92 11.54
N VAL A 230 -10.06 9.66 11.32
CA VAL A 230 -8.86 9.02 11.86
C VAL A 230 -7.64 9.27 10.98
N PHE A 231 -7.76 9.02 9.68
CA PHE A 231 -6.63 9.04 8.74
C PHE A 231 -6.59 10.36 7.97
N PRO A 232 -5.54 11.18 8.12
CA PRO A 232 -5.45 12.48 7.42
C PRO A 232 -5.10 12.33 5.92
N ARG A 233 -4.58 11.17 5.53
CA ARG A 233 -4.18 10.90 4.14
C ARG A 233 -5.27 10.10 3.44
N HIS A 234 -5.73 10.62 2.30
CA HIS A 234 -6.71 9.95 1.46
C HIS A 234 -6.12 9.76 0.05
N PRO A 235 -6.06 8.51 -0.46
CA PRO A 235 -5.67 8.29 -1.84
C PRO A 235 -6.75 8.85 -2.79
N SER A 236 -6.32 9.36 -3.94
CA SER A 236 -7.28 9.83 -4.97
C SER A 236 -8.10 8.68 -5.55
N LYS A 237 -7.57 7.46 -5.49
CA LYS A 237 -8.22 6.25 -5.97
C LYS A 237 -7.93 5.06 -5.06
N LEU A 238 -8.96 4.26 -4.79
CA LEU A 238 -8.86 2.99 -4.07
C LEU A 238 -9.48 1.88 -4.92
N LEU A 239 -8.72 0.81 -5.15
CA LEU A 239 -9.20 -0.38 -5.84
C LEU A 239 -9.39 -1.53 -4.86
N ILE A 240 -10.57 -2.14 -4.88
CA ILE A 240 -10.84 -3.40 -4.17
C ILE A 240 -11.11 -4.47 -5.21
N VAL A 241 -10.31 -5.52 -5.19
CA VAL A 241 -10.45 -6.66 -6.10
C VAL A 241 -10.73 -7.93 -5.32
N GLY A 242 -11.52 -8.82 -5.91
CA GLY A 242 -11.82 -10.09 -5.25
C GLY A 242 -12.12 -11.20 -6.23
N ALA A 243 -11.75 -12.40 -5.83
CA ALA A 243 -12.10 -13.65 -6.48
C ALA A 243 -12.20 -14.77 -5.43
N ASN A 244 -12.80 -15.90 -5.78
CA ASN A 244 -12.89 -17.03 -4.87
C ASN A 244 -12.25 -18.31 -5.42
N ASP A 245 -12.22 -18.46 -6.73
CA ASP A 245 -11.80 -19.70 -7.39
C ASP A 245 -10.32 -20.00 -7.12
N LEU A 246 -10.06 -20.99 -6.27
CA LEU A 246 -8.75 -21.41 -5.78
C LEU A 246 -7.84 -20.28 -5.22
N MET A 247 -8.39 -19.06 -5.08
CA MET A 247 -7.64 -17.97 -4.45
C MET A 247 -7.52 -18.19 -2.94
N TRP A 248 -6.44 -17.73 -2.36
CA TRP A 248 -6.23 -17.74 -0.91
C TRP A 248 -7.40 -17.06 -0.16
N ARG A 249 -7.90 -17.74 0.90
CA ARG A 249 -9.04 -17.28 1.70
C ARG A 249 -8.61 -16.26 2.73
N GLY A 250 -8.22 -15.09 2.29
CA GLY A 250 -7.78 -13.98 3.12
C GLY A 250 -8.05 -12.65 2.46
N SER A 251 -7.47 -11.62 3.03
CA SER A 251 -7.42 -10.26 2.51
C SER A 251 -5.99 -9.75 2.58
N LEU A 252 -5.62 -8.86 1.69
CA LEU A 252 -4.28 -8.29 1.67
C LEU A 252 -4.29 -6.89 1.08
N ALA A 253 -3.82 -5.93 1.88
CA ALA A 253 -3.55 -4.58 1.45
C ALA A 253 -2.32 -4.53 0.54
N ALA A 254 -2.36 -3.63 -0.42
CA ALA A 254 -1.22 -3.19 -1.19
C ALA A 254 -1.36 -1.69 -1.45
N ARG A 255 -0.45 -1.09 -2.21
CA ARG A 255 -0.54 0.35 -2.47
C ARG A 255 -1.88 0.73 -3.12
N GLU A 256 -2.70 1.50 -2.39
CA GLU A 256 -4.00 2.02 -2.83
C GLU A 256 -4.97 0.96 -3.37
N SER A 257 -4.77 -0.29 -2.96
CA SER A 257 -5.58 -1.41 -3.40
C SER A 257 -5.65 -2.52 -2.36
N ILE A 258 -6.75 -3.28 -2.41
CA ILE A 258 -7.03 -4.37 -1.47
C ILE A 258 -7.49 -5.59 -2.27
N TYR A 259 -6.90 -6.75 -1.98
CA TYR A 259 -7.47 -8.04 -2.32
C TYR A 259 -8.38 -8.52 -1.19
N LEU A 260 -9.55 -9.02 -1.54
CA LEU A 260 -10.50 -9.61 -0.61
C LEU A 260 -11.08 -10.89 -1.21
N ASN A 261 -10.86 -12.04 -0.57
CA ASN A 261 -11.51 -13.27 -1.00
C ASN A 261 -13.03 -13.13 -0.86
N THR A 262 -13.79 -13.42 -1.91
CA THR A 262 -15.23 -13.14 -1.96
C THR A 262 -16.07 -14.02 -1.05
N ARG A 263 -15.50 -15.05 -0.43
CA ARG A 263 -16.14 -15.90 0.60
C ARG A 263 -15.95 -15.38 2.03
N LEU A 264 -15.11 -14.35 2.23
CA LEU A 264 -14.98 -13.75 3.56
C LEU A 264 -16.24 -12.94 3.88
N PRO A 265 -16.76 -13.04 5.13
CA PRO A 265 -17.79 -12.14 5.58
C PRO A 265 -17.23 -10.72 5.65
N LEU A 266 -18.02 -9.72 5.27
CA LEU A 266 -17.61 -8.31 5.34
C LEU A 266 -17.42 -7.86 6.79
N VAL A 267 -18.25 -8.38 7.69
CA VAL A 267 -18.10 -8.25 9.14
C VAL A 267 -18.21 -9.65 9.73
N SER A 268 -17.22 -10.05 10.51
CA SER A 268 -17.19 -11.37 11.17
C SER A 268 -18.24 -11.46 12.29
N GLU A 269 -18.52 -12.67 12.78
CA GLU A 269 -19.40 -12.87 13.94
C GLU A 269 -18.91 -12.13 15.18
N SER A 270 -17.61 -11.99 15.35
CA SER A 270 -17.00 -11.22 16.44
C SER A 270 -17.04 -9.70 16.22
N GLY A 271 -17.45 -9.21 15.05
CA GLY A 271 -17.59 -7.78 14.77
C GLY A 271 -16.38 -7.13 14.08
N SER A 272 -15.26 -7.81 13.93
CA SER A 272 -14.11 -7.34 13.14
C SER A 272 -14.41 -7.46 11.64
N SER A 273 -13.80 -6.61 10.84
CA SER A 273 -13.93 -6.61 9.39
C SER A 273 -12.57 -6.70 8.72
N ALA A 274 -12.34 -7.78 7.97
CA ALA A 274 -11.13 -7.95 7.17
C ALA A 274 -10.94 -6.79 6.18
N LEU A 275 -12.02 -6.32 5.54
CA LEU A 275 -11.95 -5.16 4.64
C LEU A 275 -11.51 -3.88 5.36
N VAL A 276 -12.07 -3.60 6.54
CA VAL A 276 -11.73 -2.39 7.31
C VAL A 276 -10.30 -2.49 7.86
N ARG A 277 -9.83 -3.69 8.20
CA ARG A 277 -8.44 -3.94 8.58
C ARG A 277 -7.48 -3.57 7.45
N GLU A 278 -7.74 -4.05 6.24
CA GLU A 278 -6.93 -3.70 5.08
C GLU A 278 -7.01 -2.21 4.71
N LEU A 279 -8.16 -1.56 4.93
CA LEU A 279 -8.28 -0.11 4.81
C LEU A 279 -7.33 0.61 5.76
N ALA A 280 -7.28 0.20 7.03
CA ALA A 280 -6.38 0.80 8.01
C ALA A 280 -4.92 0.67 7.59
N GLN A 281 -4.51 -0.45 6.98
CA GLN A 281 -3.17 -0.62 6.42
C GLN A 281 -2.91 0.30 5.21
N VAL A 282 -3.86 0.37 4.24
CA VAL A 282 -3.73 1.23 3.04
C VAL A 282 -3.60 2.70 3.42
N PHE A 283 -4.38 3.15 4.41
CA PHE A 283 -4.40 4.56 4.82
C PHE A 283 -3.28 4.88 5.82
N GLY A 284 -2.98 3.98 6.74
CA GLY A 284 -1.95 4.15 7.76
C GLY A 284 -0.53 4.17 7.20
N ARG A 285 -0.19 3.22 6.34
CA ARG A 285 1.14 3.07 5.73
C ARG A 285 2.27 3.14 6.75
N ILE A 286 2.09 2.49 7.88
CA ILE A 286 3.12 2.37 8.91
C ILE A 286 3.95 1.14 8.56
N ASN A 287 5.26 1.32 8.48
CA ASN A 287 6.21 0.22 8.42
C ASN A 287 6.80 0.04 9.81
N ASP A 288 7.00 -1.19 10.20
CA ASP A 288 7.64 -1.52 11.48
C ASP A 288 8.99 -2.17 11.26
N GLU A 289 9.88 -1.99 12.20
CA GLU A 289 11.24 -2.54 12.19
C GLU A 289 11.58 -3.21 13.53
N GLN A 290 12.69 -3.92 13.56
CA GLN A 290 13.28 -4.45 14.80
C GLN A 290 12.31 -5.29 15.65
N ARG A 291 11.65 -6.27 15.03
CA ARG A 291 10.70 -7.17 15.72
C ARG A 291 9.51 -6.41 16.34
N SER A 292 8.99 -5.41 15.62
CA SER A 292 7.90 -4.54 16.08
C SER A 292 6.61 -4.69 15.26
N ASP A 293 6.44 -5.82 14.55
CA ASP A 293 5.27 -6.16 13.72
C ASP A 293 3.91 -5.97 14.43
N TRP A 294 3.93 -6.00 15.78
CA TRP A 294 2.76 -5.74 16.60
C TRP A 294 2.19 -4.32 16.45
N ILE A 295 2.98 -3.35 15.96
CA ILE A 295 2.57 -1.95 15.83
C ILE A 295 1.63 -1.80 14.64
N SER A 296 2.12 -2.11 13.43
CA SER A 296 1.32 -1.98 12.20
C SER A 296 0.11 -2.90 12.20
N GLU A 297 0.31 -4.17 12.56
CA GLU A 297 -0.75 -5.17 12.64
C GLU A 297 -1.75 -4.89 13.76
N GLY A 298 -1.25 -4.45 14.94
CA GLY A 298 -2.07 -4.06 16.08
C GLY A 298 -2.95 -2.85 15.76
N PHE A 299 -2.42 -1.81 15.13
CA PHE A 299 -3.21 -0.68 14.66
C PHE A 299 -4.26 -1.11 13.63
N ALA A 300 -3.89 -1.94 12.66
CA ALA A 300 -4.83 -2.39 11.63
C ALA A 300 -6.03 -3.13 12.25
N GLU A 301 -5.79 -4.06 13.18
CA GLU A 301 -6.87 -4.79 13.85
C GLU A 301 -7.66 -3.93 14.86
N TYR A 302 -6.97 -3.05 15.61
CA TYR A 302 -7.63 -2.09 16.49
C TYR A 302 -8.63 -1.23 15.70
N TYR A 303 -8.23 -0.66 14.57
CA TYR A 303 -9.10 0.18 13.76
C TYR A 303 -10.14 -0.64 12.96
N ALA A 304 -9.89 -1.92 12.65
CA ALA A 304 -10.90 -2.80 12.09
C ALA A 304 -12.12 -2.95 13.01
N ILE A 305 -11.88 -2.96 14.32
CA ILE A 305 -12.90 -3.02 15.37
C ILE A 305 -13.50 -1.64 15.62
N GLU A 306 -12.63 -0.66 15.86
CA GLU A 306 -13.01 0.65 16.36
C GLU A 306 -13.77 1.49 15.32
N LEU A 307 -13.40 1.42 14.04
CA LEU A 307 -14.12 2.14 12.98
C LEU A 307 -15.54 1.60 12.77
N VAL A 308 -15.71 0.27 12.85
CA VAL A 308 -17.05 -0.34 12.80
C VAL A 308 -17.87 0.07 14.03
N ARG A 309 -17.27 0.05 15.23
CA ARG A 309 -17.91 0.46 16.48
C ARG A 309 -18.31 1.93 16.46
N ARG A 310 -17.40 2.83 16.11
CA ARG A 310 -17.65 4.29 16.01
C ARG A 310 -18.73 4.63 14.97
N ALA A 311 -18.84 3.84 13.91
CA ALA A 311 -19.90 3.98 12.93
C ALA A 311 -21.27 3.46 13.42
N GLY A 312 -21.33 2.83 14.61
CA GLY A 312 -22.57 2.24 15.13
C GLY A 312 -22.86 0.82 14.63
N GLY A 313 -21.88 0.15 14.01
CA GLY A 313 -22.01 -1.20 13.45
C GLY A 313 -21.83 -2.33 14.47
N MET A 314 -21.67 -2.00 15.77
CA MET A 314 -21.44 -2.98 16.83
C MET A 314 -22.20 -2.57 18.09
N SER A 315 -23.04 -3.48 18.64
CA SER A 315 -23.67 -3.27 19.93
C SER A 315 -22.68 -3.41 21.09
N ASP A 316 -23.00 -2.84 22.25
CA ASP A 316 -22.17 -2.94 23.44
C ASP A 316 -21.99 -4.39 23.89
N GLU A 317 -23.03 -5.21 23.82
CA GLU A 317 -22.97 -6.64 24.14
C GLU A 317 -21.99 -7.38 23.22
N ARG A 318 -22.02 -7.10 21.93
CA ARG A 318 -21.10 -7.69 20.94
C ARG A 318 -19.68 -7.23 21.17
N TYR A 319 -19.49 -5.95 21.53
CA TYR A 319 -18.19 -5.42 21.88
C TYR A 319 -17.62 -6.10 23.13
N GLN A 320 -18.42 -6.30 24.18
CA GLN A 320 -18.00 -7.01 25.40
C GLN A 320 -17.62 -8.47 25.10
N ALA A 321 -18.41 -9.15 24.28
CA ALA A 321 -18.09 -10.52 23.85
C ALA A 321 -16.76 -10.59 23.09
N LEU A 322 -16.49 -9.60 22.22
CA LEU A 322 -15.20 -9.47 21.53
C LEU A 322 -14.05 -9.23 22.52
N GLN A 323 -14.23 -8.34 23.51
CA GLN A 323 -13.20 -8.09 24.55
C GLN A 323 -12.87 -9.37 25.33
N ALA A 324 -13.89 -10.12 25.74
CA ALA A 324 -13.71 -11.38 26.44
C ALA A 324 -12.95 -12.41 25.57
N LYS A 325 -13.22 -12.45 24.27
CA LYS A 325 -12.51 -13.29 23.31
C LYS A 325 -11.04 -12.88 23.18
N LEU A 326 -10.75 -11.60 22.97
CA LEU A 326 -9.38 -11.09 22.87
C LEU A 326 -8.57 -11.40 24.14
N ALA A 327 -9.15 -11.21 25.32
CA ALA A 327 -8.54 -11.52 26.60
C ALA A 327 -8.25 -13.02 26.72
N LYS A 328 -9.18 -13.88 26.34
CA LYS A 328 -9.00 -15.35 26.35
C LYS A 328 -7.89 -15.79 25.39
N ASP A 329 -7.91 -15.30 24.15
CA ASP A 329 -6.99 -15.71 23.10
C ASP A 329 -5.53 -15.28 23.43
N SER A 330 -5.36 -14.20 24.19
CA SER A 330 -4.06 -13.61 24.53
C SER A 330 -3.48 -14.01 25.90
N GLN A 331 -4.15 -14.86 26.67
CA GLN A 331 -3.76 -15.20 28.05
C GLN A 331 -2.32 -15.69 28.22
N LYS A 332 -1.79 -16.43 27.24
CA LYS A 332 -0.46 -17.04 27.29
C LYS A 332 0.63 -16.18 26.62
N VAL A 333 0.29 -15.00 26.17
CA VAL A 333 1.25 -14.11 25.49
C VAL A 333 2.13 -13.42 26.52
N THR A 334 3.44 -13.63 26.41
CA THR A 334 4.46 -13.05 27.29
C THR A 334 5.29 -11.97 26.62
N THR A 335 5.26 -11.87 25.27
CA THR A 335 5.96 -10.85 24.52
C THR A 335 5.21 -10.49 23.22
N LEU A 336 5.27 -9.24 22.81
CA LEU A 336 4.82 -8.78 21.50
C LEU A 336 5.98 -8.63 20.50
N ARG A 337 7.21 -8.86 20.94
CA ARG A 337 8.42 -8.73 20.12
C ARG A 337 8.55 -9.91 19.15
N GLY A 338 8.43 -9.68 17.86
CA GLY A 338 8.54 -10.69 16.84
C GLY A 338 8.64 -10.08 15.44
N GLU A 339 9.25 -10.82 14.48
CA GLU A 339 9.28 -10.44 13.06
C GLU A 339 7.91 -10.64 12.38
N GLN A 340 7.09 -11.51 12.95
CA GLN A 340 5.71 -11.75 12.53
C GLN A 340 4.87 -12.00 13.77
N ILE A 341 3.75 -11.28 13.85
CA ILE A 341 2.82 -11.43 14.97
C ILE A 341 1.91 -12.66 14.78
N SER A 342 1.78 -13.47 15.83
CA SER A 342 0.80 -14.55 15.88
C SER A 342 -0.62 -14.01 16.18
N PRO A 343 -1.69 -14.79 15.89
CA PRO A 343 -3.05 -14.37 16.24
C PRO A 343 -3.26 -14.06 17.72
N ALA A 344 -2.60 -14.79 18.61
CA ALA A 344 -2.66 -14.54 20.05
C ALA A 344 -1.96 -13.22 20.43
N GLN A 345 -0.79 -12.96 19.84
CA GLN A 345 -0.08 -11.70 20.03
C GLN A 345 -0.86 -10.52 19.45
N LEU A 346 -1.52 -10.70 18.30
CA LEU A 346 -2.39 -9.68 17.71
C LEU A 346 -3.53 -9.31 18.66
N SER A 347 -4.20 -10.31 19.26
CA SER A 347 -5.23 -10.07 20.29
C SER A 347 -4.67 -9.29 21.48
N LYS A 348 -3.44 -9.60 21.92
CA LYS A 348 -2.76 -8.89 23.02
C LYS A 348 -2.39 -7.46 22.64
N ALA A 349 -1.92 -7.24 21.41
CA ALA A 349 -1.60 -5.90 20.89
C ALA A 349 -2.85 -5.00 20.85
N VAL A 350 -3.98 -5.53 20.39
CA VAL A 350 -5.26 -4.79 20.38
C VAL A 350 -5.64 -4.36 21.79
N LEU A 351 -5.58 -5.27 22.77
CA LEU A 351 -5.89 -4.92 24.18
C LEU A 351 -4.93 -3.86 24.72
N LEU A 352 -3.62 -3.99 24.47
CA LEU A 352 -2.63 -3.00 24.88
C LEU A 352 -2.92 -1.61 24.28
N LEU A 353 -3.29 -1.55 22.99
CA LEU A 353 -3.65 -0.30 22.33
C LEU A 353 -4.95 0.30 22.88
N GLN A 354 -5.92 -0.52 23.25
CA GLN A 354 -7.16 -0.05 23.91
C GLN A 354 -6.88 0.51 25.31
N GLU A 355 -6.05 -0.17 26.10
CA GLU A 355 -5.62 0.31 27.42
C GLU A 355 -4.85 1.64 27.28
N LEU A 356 -3.97 1.74 26.28
CA LEU A 356 -3.24 2.97 25.98
C LEU A 356 -4.17 4.12 25.56
N ASP A 357 -5.18 3.88 24.71
CA ASP A 357 -6.19 4.88 24.36
C ASP A 357 -6.93 5.39 25.61
N GLY A 358 -7.30 4.46 26.51
CA GLY A 358 -7.93 4.79 27.79
C GLY A 358 -7.03 5.66 28.69
N GLU A 359 -5.74 5.32 28.82
CA GLU A 359 -4.76 6.08 29.57
C GLU A 359 -4.59 7.50 28.99
N ILE A 360 -4.41 7.62 27.67
CA ILE A 360 -4.25 8.92 27.00
C ILE A 360 -5.49 9.78 27.19
N ARG A 361 -6.68 9.25 26.96
CA ARG A 361 -7.95 9.98 27.16
C ARG A 361 -8.12 10.47 28.58
N LEU A 362 -7.88 9.61 29.56
CA LEU A 362 -8.00 9.94 30.98
C LEU A 362 -7.05 11.08 31.36
N LYS A 363 -5.77 10.94 31.04
CA LYS A 363 -4.71 11.89 31.43
C LYS A 363 -4.84 13.23 30.69
N THR A 364 -5.25 13.21 29.44
CA THR A 364 -5.42 14.44 28.64
C THR A 364 -6.82 15.04 28.71
N ARG A 365 -7.72 14.50 29.55
CA ARG A 365 -9.13 14.92 29.67
C ARG A 365 -9.83 14.88 28.30
N ASN A 366 -9.68 13.77 27.58
CA ASN A 366 -10.18 13.54 26.23
C ASN A 366 -9.69 14.53 25.14
N LYS A 367 -8.62 15.28 25.37
CA LYS A 367 -8.03 16.15 24.35
C LYS A 367 -7.17 15.40 23.34
N ARG A 368 -6.65 14.24 23.74
CA ARG A 368 -5.85 13.34 22.91
C ARG A 368 -6.40 11.92 23.01
N SER A 369 -6.03 11.11 22.02
CA SER A 369 -6.42 9.70 21.91
C SER A 369 -5.35 8.90 21.16
N LEU A 370 -5.58 7.61 20.98
CA LEU A 370 -4.73 6.77 20.16
C LEU A 370 -4.68 7.24 18.70
N ASP A 371 -5.71 7.95 18.21
CA ASP A 371 -5.70 8.55 16.86
C ASP A 371 -4.54 9.55 16.68
N ASP A 372 -4.12 10.25 17.75
CA ASP A 372 -2.97 11.15 17.70
C ASP A 372 -1.65 10.37 17.62
N VAL A 373 -1.55 9.23 18.32
CA VAL A 373 -0.38 8.33 18.25
C VAL A 373 -0.27 7.73 16.84
N LEU A 374 -1.39 7.26 16.27
CA LEU A 374 -1.43 6.78 14.90
C LEU A 374 -0.93 7.84 13.91
N ARG A 375 -1.42 9.07 14.00
CA ARG A 375 -0.99 10.17 13.09
C ARG A 375 0.50 10.46 13.24
N GLY A 376 1.03 10.41 14.46
CA GLY A 376 2.46 10.52 14.71
C GLY A 376 3.26 9.40 14.06
N ALA A 377 2.84 8.15 14.22
CA ALA A 377 3.46 7.00 13.58
C ALA A 377 3.40 7.07 12.05
N MET A 378 2.27 7.51 11.50
CA MET A 378 2.13 7.77 10.05
C MET A 378 3.08 8.86 9.54
N HIS A 379 3.39 9.86 10.37
CA HIS A 379 4.35 10.91 10.04
C HIS A 379 5.79 10.39 10.02
N LEU A 380 6.13 9.53 10.96
CA LEU A 380 7.42 8.85 11.00
C LEU A 380 7.59 7.90 9.82
N GLY A 381 6.51 7.23 9.41
CA GLY A 381 6.48 6.29 8.29
C GLY A 381 7.04 4.90 8.63
N THR A 382 8.19 4.85 9.31
CA THR A 382 8.80 3.63 9.86
C THR A 382 8.98 3.82 11.36
N VAL A 383 8.66 2.80 12.15
CA VAL A 383 8.66 2.90 13.62
C VAL A 383 9.05 1.57 14.27
N ASP A 384 9.93 1.62 15.25
CA ASP A 384 10.19 0.49 16.14
C ASP A 384 9.44 0.65 17.49
N THR A 385 9.51 -0.39 18.33
CA THR A 385 8.84 -0.39 19.64
C THR A 385 9.32 0.75 20.54
N LYS A 386 10.59 1.12 20.52
CA LYS A 386 11.15 2.20 21.35
C LYS A 386 10.63 3.56 20.88
N GLU A 387 10.64 3.80 19.58
CA GLU A 387 10.11 5.02 18.96
C GLU A 387 8.61 5.15 19.18
N PHE A 388 7.86 4.04 19.11
CA PHE A 388 6.43 4.02 19.43
C PHE A 388 6.17 4.45 20.88
N VAL A 389 6.92 3.90 21.85
CA VAL A 389 6.81 4.28 23.27
C VAL A 389 7.10 5.78 23.45
N GLN A 390 8.21 6.27 22.90
CA GLN A 390 8.57 7.69 22.96
C GLN A 390 7.50 8.60 22.35
N LEU A 391 6.93 8.21 21.22
CA LEU A 391 5.86 8.93 20.56
C LEU A 391 4.60 8.99 21.43
N ALA A 392 4.17 7.85 21.97
CA ALA A 392 2.99 7.76 22.83
C ALA A 392 3.16 8.60 24.12
N GLU A 393 4.31 8.52 24.77
CA GLU A 393 4.65 9.31 25.96
C GLU A 393 4.73 10.82 25.68
N SER A 394 5.24 11.20 24.50
CA SER A 394 5.23 12.60 24.05
C SER A 394 3.80 13.15 23.90
N ILE A 395 2.86 12.34 23.45
CA ILE A 395 1.44 12.71 23.30
C ILE A 395 0.75 12.73 24.67
N LEU A 396 1.09 11.78 25.54
CA LEU A 396 0.59 11.68 26.91
C LEU A 396 1.09 12.83 27.79
N GLY A 397 2.32 13.30 27.54
CA GLY A 397 3.03 14.33 28.33
C GLY A 397 3.74 13.79 29.57
N GLU A 398 3.73 12.49 29.78
CA GLU A 398 4.41 11.78 30.89
C GLU A 398 4.68 10.33 30.48
N SER A 399 5.44 9.57 31.29
CA SER A 399 5.67 8.15 31.03
C SER A 399 4.38 7.34 31.16
N SER A 400 4.17 6.41 30.20
CA SER A 400 2.99 5.55 30.15
C SER A 400 3.12 4.39 31.12
N LYS A 401 2.10 4.20 31.96
CA LYS A 401 2.01 3.02 32.83
C LYS A 401 1.63 1.77 32.05
N VAL A 402 0.86 1.92 30.96
CA VAL A 402 0.43 0.84 30.08
C VAL A 402 1.60 0.29 29.28
N LEU A 403 2.50 1.16 28.82
CA LEU A 403 3.65 0.74 28.00
C LEU A 403 4.86 0.31 28.85
N ASP A 404 4.89 0.58 30.16
CA ASP A 404 5.89 0.01 31.06
C ASP A 404 5.58 -1.45 31.40
N THR A 405 5.71 -2.30 30.43
CA THR A 405 5.36 -3.73 30.51
C THR A 405 6.48 -4.63 29.97
N GLY A 406 6.59 -5.85 30.55
CA GLY A 406 7.47 -6.89 30.03
C GLY A 406 7.12 -7.36 28.61
N LEU A 407 5.90 -7.08 28.12
CA LEU A 407 5.46 -7.45 26.79
C LEU A 407 6.28 -6.79 25.66
N LEU A 408 6.86 -5.63 25.92
CA LEU A 408 7.59 -4.81 24.95
C LEU A 408 9.12 -4.90 25.09
N ARG A 409 9.60 -5.71 26.02
CA ARG A 409 11.05 -5.90 26.32
C ARG A 409 11.65 -7.11 25.58
#